data_9da0fbd552ceb4d47eaf0db0bad2a787
#
_entry.id   9da0fbd552ceb4d47eaf0db0bad2a787
#
_cell.length_a   1.000
_cell.length_b   1.000
_cell.length_c   1.000
_cell.angle_alpha   90.00
_cell.angle_beta   90.00
_cell.angle_gamma   90.00
#
_symmetry.space_group_name_H-M   'P 1'
#
loop_
_entity.id
_entity.type
_entity.pdbx_description
1 polymer ?
#
loop_
_entity_poly.entity_id
_entity_poly.type
_entity_poly.pdbx_seq_one_letter_code
_entity_poly.pdbx_strand_id
1 'polypeptide(L)'
;YPVLKPIRGQVSWFNNAKQSLKVDTAYSYGGYCMQMDNQHMILGASFLPERADTDVLESDHVHNYELLHTAFPEYAQTLPPISKWQGRASVRAQAPDYFPLLGKLKSDHEIYTLAGLGSKGFLYAPLCSEVLATMILNEACPIPEKLWKYLTPFRFRKMRLAAKR
;
A
#
# COMPACT_ATOMS: atom_id res chain seq x y z
N TYR A 1 -21.31 3.14 4.78
CA TYR A 1 -20.01 3.04 4.11
C TYR A 1 -19.17 1.99 4.80
N PRO A 2 -18.35 1.23 4.05
CA PRO A 2 -17.40 0.32 4.66
C PRO A 2 -16.43 1.11 5.54
N VAL A 3 -16.03 0.51 6.65
CA VAL A 3 -15.09 1.11 7.57
C VAL A 3 -13.69 0.92 6.99
N LEU A 4 -13.21 1.89 6.21
CA LEU A 4 -11.81 1.94 5.82
C LEU A 4 -10.98 2.38 7.02
N LYS A 5 -9.88 1.67 7.28
CA LYS A 5 -8.93 2.03 8.33
C LYS A 5 -7.76 2.82 7.73
N PRO A 6 -7.35 3.91 8.38
CA PRO A 6 -6.11 4.58 8.01
C PRO A 6 -4.92 3.70 8.41
N ILE A 7 -4.00 3.52 7.49
CA ILE A 7 -2.73 2.83 7.74
C ILE A 7 -1.63 3.75 7.26
N ARG A 8 -0.95 4.37 8.21
CA ARG A 8 0.21 5.20 7.91
C ARG A 8 1.39 4.31 7.51
N GLY A 9 2.18 4.77 6.56
CA GLY A 9 3.43 4.13 6.19
C GLY A 9 4.41 5.13 5.62
N GLN A 10 5.68 4.99 6.00
CA GLN A 10 6.77 5.82 5.53
C GLN A 10 7.75 4.99 4.72
N VAL A 11 8.15 5.55 3.58
CA VAL A 11 9.31 5.11 2.84
C VAL A 11 10.50 5.99 3.17
N SER A 12 11.69 5.44 3.06
CA SER A 12 12.96 6.10 3.28
C SER A 12 13.82 6.02 2.03
N TRP A 13 14.57 7.05 1.71
CA TRP A 13 15.56 6.99 0.64
C TRP A 13 16.80 7.78 0.98
N PHE A 14 17.91 7.41 0.36
CA PHE A 14 19.21 8.04 0.53
C PHE A 14 20.01 8.00 -0.76
N ASN A 15 21.03 8.87 -0.84
CA ASN A 15 21.95 8.89 -1.96
C ASN A 15 22.91 7.69 -1.89
N ASN A 16 22.91 6.86 -2.91
CA ASN A 16 23.69 5.63 -3.04
C ASN A 16 24.86 5.76 -4.07
N ALA A 17 25.12 6.95 -4.57
CA ALA A 17 26.08 7.16 -5.66
C ALA A 17 27.52 6.71 -5.38
N LYS A 18 27.89 6.57 -4.07
CA LYS A 18 29.23 6.15 -3.62
C LYS A 18 29.32 4.66 -3.30
N GLN A 19 28.25 3.91 -3.42
CA GLN A 19 28.21 2.52 -3.01
C GLN A 19 28.30 1.59 -4.21
N SER A 20 29.07 0.52 -4.04
CA SER A 20 29.36 -0.45 -5.10
C SER A 20 28.20 -1.39 -5.42
N LEU A 21 27.12 -1.39 -4.62
CA LEU A 21 25.98 -2.27 -4.85
C LEU A 21 24.98 -1.58 -5.77
N LYS A 22 25.05 -1.95 -7.05
CA LYS A 22 23.97 -1.70 -7.98
C LYS A 22 22.88 -2.74 -7.72
N VAL A 23 21.74 -2.28 -7.28
CA VAL A 23 20.57 -3.14 -7.06
C VAL A 23 19.72 -3.08 -8.32
N ASP A 24 19.97 -4.00 -9.24
CA ASP A 24 19.25 -4.05 -10.53
C ASP A 24 17.84 -4.65 -10.40
N THR A 25 17.43 -5.04 -9.19
CA THR A 25 16.13 -5.63 -8.91
C THR A 25 15.55 -5.14 -7.59
N ALA A 26 14.23 -5.30 -7.42
CA ALA A 26 13.57 -5.03 -6.17
C ALA A 26 13.68 -6.28 -5.25
N TYR A 27 14.12 -6.07 -4.02
CA TYR A 27 14.15 -7.10 -2.98
C TYR A 27 12.97 -6.91 -2.02
N SER A 28 12.35 -8.02 -1.61
CA SER A 28 11.29 -8.05 -0.59
C SER A 28 11.69 -8.99 0.54
N TYR A 29 11.63 -8.51 1.81
CA TYR A 29 12.19 -9.22 2.97
C TYR A 29 11.43 -8.91 4.30
N GLY A 30 10.15 -8.64 4.25
CA GLY A 30 9.38 -8.05 5.36
C GLY A 30 9.28 -6.53 5.24
N GLY A 31 10.20 -5.93 4.54
CA GLY A 31 10.19 -4.64 3.88
C GLY A 31 10.50 -4.84 2.40
N TYR A 32 11.00 -3.80 1.77
CA TYR A 32 11.56 -3.87 0.42
C TYR A 32 12.68 -2.85 0.24
N CYS A 33 13.59 -3.13 -0.68
CA CYS A 33 14.53 -2.13 -1.18
C CYS A 33 14.62 -2.24 -2.69
N MET A 34 14.81 -1.10 -3.32
CA MET A 34 15.00 -1.01 -4.77
C MET A 34 15.71 0.29 -5.15
N GLN A 35 16.34 0.30 -6.30
CA GLN A 35 16.88 1.52 -6.84
C GLN A 35 15.73 2.41 -7.33
N MET A 36 15.68 3.65 -6.86
CA MET A 36 14.67 4.63 -7.25
C MET A 36 15.08 5.35 -8.54
N ASP A 37 16.34 5.69 -8.64
CA ASP A 37 17.00 6.29 -9.79
C ASP A 37 18.51 5.98 -9.77
N ASN A 38 19.30 6.57 -10.66
CA ASN A 38 20.73 6.34 -10.76
C ASN A 38 21.55 6.72 -9.50
N GLN A 39 20.95 7.41 -8.55
CA GLN A 39 21.64 7.95 -7.38
C GLN A 39 20.98 7.54 -6.06
N HIS A 40 19.71 7.14 -6.06
CA HIS A 40 18.95 6.93 -4.85
C HIS A 40 18.45 5.50 -4.71
N MET A 41 18.59 4.97 -3.49
CA MET A 41 17.93 3.76 -3.04
C MET A 41 16.73 4.11 -2.18
N ILE A 42 15.63 3.41 -2.35
CA ILE A 42 14.43 3.49 -1.52
C ILE A 42 14.25 2.23 -0.69
N LEU A 43 13.90 2.44 0.57
CA LEU A 43 13.54 1.40 1.54
C LEU A 43 12.08 1.60 1.98
N GLY A 44 11.36 0.55 2.19
CA GLY A 44 10.00 0.63 2.69
C GLY A 44 9.48 -0.69 3.25
N ALA A 45 8.41 -0.53 3.90
CA ALA A 45 7.82 0.64 4.47
C ALA A 45 7.33 0.34 5.89
N SER A 46 7.34 1.33 6.74
CA SER A 46 6.66 1.18 8.02
C SER A 46 5.14 0.95 7.80
N PHE A 47 4.50 0.33 8.78
CA PHE A 47 3.09 -0.02 8.73
C PHE A 47 2.46 0.25 10.10
N LEU A 48 1.83 1.41 10.24
CA LEU A 48 1.27 1.89 11.49
C LEU A 48 -0.25 2.02 11.38
N PRO A 49 -1.01 1.03 11.87
CA PRO A 49 -2.46 1.07 11.90
C PRO A 49 -2.96 2.25 12.74
N GLU A 50 -4.14 2.77 12.36
CA GLU A 50 -4.88 3.80 13.10
C GLU A 50 -4.18 5.15 13.20
N ARG A 51 -3.07 5.35 12.49
CA ARG A 51 -2.41 6.64 12.35
C ARG A 51 -2.75 7.29 11.01
N ALA A 52 -2.96 8.61 11.04
CA ALA A 52 -3.34 9.40 9.87
C ALA A 52 -2.48 10.67 9.66
N ASP A 53 -1.40 10.81 10.42
CA ASP A 53 -0.41 11.87 10.20
C ASP A 53 0.52 11.53 9.01
N THR A 54 1.15 12.55 8.46
CA THR A 54 2.07 12.43 7.32
C THR A 54 3.45 13.01 7.60
N ASP A 55 3.78 13.25 8.86
CA ASP A 55 5.10 13.71 9.27
C ASP A 55 6.14 12.62 9.01
N VAL A 56 7.30 13.02 8.55
CA VAL A 56 8.44 12.11 8.41
C VAL A 56 9.09 11.93 9.76
N LEU A 57 9.15 10.67 10.24
CA LEU A 57 9.68 10.32 11.55
C LEU A 57 11.01 9.56 11.43
N GLU A 58 11.97 9.91 12.28
CA GLU A 58 13.23 9.19 12.37
C GLU A 58 13.04 7.73 12.82
N SER A 59 12.07 7.48 13.70
CA SER A 59 11.72 6.13 14.13
C SER A 59 11.30 5.20 12.98
N ASP A 60 10.67 5.75 11.94
CA ASP A 60 10.33 4.96 10.75
C ASP A 60 11.55 4.73 9.84
N HIS A 61 12.50 5.65 9.81
CA HIS A 61 13.79 5.40 9.14
C HIS A 61 14.56 4.28 9.84
N VAL A 62 14.61 4.31 11.17
CA VAL A 62 15.23 3.24 11.99
C VAL A 62 14.55 1.91 11.71
N HIS A 63 13.23 1.85 11.76
CA HIS A 63 12.47 0.63 11.43
C HIS A 63 12.81 0.07 10.05
N ASN A 64 12.80 0.92 9.02
CA ASN A 64 13.15 0.50 7.66
C ASN A 64 14.61 0.02 7.55
N TYR A 65 15.53 0.64 8.30
CA TYR A 65 16.92 0.20 8.39
C TYR A 65 17.02 -1.17 9.05
N GLU A 66 16.35 -1.39 10.17
CA GLU A 66 16.40 -2.66 10.93
C GLU A 66 15.88 -3.84 10.08
N LEU A 67 14.81 -3.64 9.32
CA LEU A 67 14.33 -4.65 8.39
C LEU A 67 15.37 -5.00 7.31
N LEU A 68 16.02 -3.99 6.74
CA LEU A 68 17.10 -4.19 5.78
C LEU A 68 18.30 -4.86 6.42
N HIS A 69 18.73 -4.41 7.61
CA HIS A 69 19.86 -4.97 8.33
C HIS A 69 19.67 -6.44 8.68
N THR A 70 18.45 -6.83 9.03
CA THR A 70 18.11 -8.24 9.28
C THR A 70 18.27 -9.10 8.03
N ALA A 71 17.91 -8.58 6.86
CA ALA A 71 17.98 -9.31 5.61
C ALA A 71 19.38 -9.26 4.94
N PHE A 72 20.05 -8.12 5.04
CA PHE A 72 21.31 -7.82 4.36
C PHE A 72 22.26 -7.05 5.28
N PRO A 73 22.81 -7.68 6.33
CA PRO A 73 23.58 -6.99 7.37
C PRO A 73 24.85 -6.29 6.84
N GLU A 74 25.59 -6.94 5.95
CA GLU A 74 26.80 -6.37 5.37
C GLU A 74 26.51 -5.13 4.53
N TYR A 75 25.43 -5.17 3.73
CA TYR A 75 25.02 -4.01 2.95
C TYR A 75 24.52 -2.87 3.82
N ALA A 76 23.71 -3.16 4.83
CA ALA A 76 23.16 -2.16 5.73
C ALA A 76 24.26 -1.35 6.48
N GLN A 77 25.40 -1.98 6.81
CA GLN A 77 26.53 -1.31 7.44
C GLN A 77 27.25 -0.30 6.51
N THR A 78 27.05 -0.40 5.21
CA THR A 78 27.65 0.54 4.24
C THR A 78 26.81 1.78 4.00
N LEU A 79 25.59 1.84 4.54
CA LEU A 79 24.65 2.92 4.26
C LEU A 79 25.08 4.24 4.95
N PRO A 80 24.67 5.39 4.36
CA PRO A 80 24.90 6.67 5.02
C PRO A 80 24.11 6.75 6.33
N PRO A 81 24.54 7.60 7.28
CA PRO A 81 23.82 7.81 8.54
C PRO A 81 22.34 8.16 8.29
N ILE A 82 21.46 7.63 9.13
CA ILE A 82 20.02 7.85 9.05
C ILE A 82 19.65 9.33 9.04
N SER A 83 20.42 10.17 9.73
CA SER A 83 20.25 11.63 9.74
C SER A 83 20.36 12.30 8.35
N LYS A 84 20.92 11.60 7.37
CA LYS A 84 21.00 12.06 5.95
C LYS A 84 19.91 11.47 5.06
N TRP A 85 19.04 10.65 5.64
CA TRP A 85 17.97 10.04 4.87
C TRP A 85 16.81 11.02 4.68
N GLN A 86 16.16 10.87 3.58
CA GLN A 86 14.89 11.53 3.28
C GLN A 86 13.76 10.52 3.34
N GLY A 87 12.54 11.02 3.44
CA GLY A 87 11.39 10.15 3.54
C GLY A 87 10.10 10.80 3.07
N ARG A 88 9.10 9.95 2.88
CA ARG A 88 7.73 10.36 2.66
C ARG A 88 6.81 9.45 3.45
N ALA A 89 5.97 10.04 4.27
CA ALA A 89 4.87 9.35 4.92
C ALA A 89 3.56 9.61 4.17
N SER A 90 2.68 8.61 4.17
CA SER A 90 1.37 8.71 3.56
C SER A 90 0.40 7.77 4.26
N VAL A 91 -0.89 8.04 4.12
CA VAL A 91 -1.96 7.23 4.71
C VAL A 91 -2.65 6.41 3.63
N ARG A 92 -2.63 5.10 3.82
CA ARG A 92 -3.34 4.13 2.97
C ARG A 92 -4.73 3.91 3.53
N ALA A 93 -5.72 3.85 2.67
CA ALA A 93 -7.06 3.39 3.04
C ALA A 93 -7.11 1.87 2.91
N GLN A 94 -7.36 1.17 4.02
CA GLN A 94 -7.36 -0.29 4.08
C GLN A 94 -8.74 -0.82 4.45
N ALA A 95 -9.28 -1.74 3.66
CA ALA A 95 -10.46 -2.50 4.05
C ALA A 95 -10.12 -3.57 5.11
N PRO A 96 -11.05 -3.93 6.03
CA PRO A 96 -10.78 -4.86 7.12
C PRO A 96 -10.30 -6.25 6.68
N ASP A 97 -10.68 -6.70 5.50
CA ASP A 97 -10.32 -7.99 4.91
C ASP A 97 -9.17 -7.91 3.90
N TYR A 98 -8.55 -6.74 3.76
CA TYR A 98 -7.44 -6.48 2.84
C TYR A 98 -7.76 -6.60 1.35
N PHE A 99 -9.04 -6.77 0.97
CA PHE A 99 -9.47 -6.73 -0.43
C PHE A 99 -9.97 -5.34 -0.82
N PRO A 100 -9.81 -4.93 -2.09
CA PRO A 100 -10.35 -3.67 -2.60
C PRO A 100 -11.86 -3.55 -2.42
N LEU A 101 -12.36 -2.33 -2.38
CA LEU A 101 -13.78 -1.99 -2.48
C LEU A 101 -14.04 -1.51 -3.89
N LEU A 102 -14.90 -2.21 -4.60
CA LEU A 102 -15.15 -1.96 -6.00
C LEU A 102 -16.65 -2.08 -6.30
N GLY A 103 -17.20 -1.12 -7.01
CA GLY A 103 -18.54 -1.18 -7.56
C GLY A 103 -19.41 0.04 -7.27
N LYS A 104 -20.69 -0.04 -7.65
CA LYS A 104 -21.68 1.00 -7.47
C LYS A 104 -22.03 1.18 -6.00
N LEU A 105 -22.13 2.43 -5.52
CA LEU A 105 -22.37 2.73 -4.11
C LEU A 105 -23.86 2.70 -3.75
N LYS A 106 -24.73 3.16 -4.65
CA LYS A 106 -26.19 3.18 -4.49
C LYS A 106 -26.86 2.81 -5.79
N SER A 107 -28.09 2.28 -5.71
CA SER A 107 -28.87 1.89 -6.87
C SER A 107 -29.47 3.08 -7.64
N ASP A 108 -29.71 4.18 -6.92
CA ASP A 108 -30.39 5.39 -7.42
C ASP A 108 -29.44 6.43 -8.03
N HIS A 109 -28.12 6.22 -7.93
CA HIS A 109 -27.11 7.12 -8.47
C HIS A 109 -26.03 6.35 -9.21
N GLU A 110 -25.51 6.93 -10.29
CA GLU A 110 -24.39 6.41 -11.06
C GLU A 110 -23.04 6.78 -10.38
N ILE A 111 -22.93 6.43 -9.08
CA ILE A 111 -21.73 6.68 -8.29
C ILE A 111 -21.04 5.34 -8.04
N TYR A 112 -19.81 5.26 -8.51
CA TYR A 112 -18.97 4.07 -8.37
C TYR A 112 -17.78 4.36 -7.46
N THR A 113 -17.20 3.32 -6.87
CA THR A 113 -16.02 3.41 -6.03
C THR A 113 -14.96 2.40 -6.41
N LEU A 114 -13.72 2.81 -6.32
CA LEU A 114 -12.54 1.96 -6.24
C LEU A 114 -11.70 2.49 -5.06
N ALA A 115 -11.67 1.76 -3.96
CA ALA A 115 -11.02 2.19 -2.73
C ALA A 115 -10.49 0.99 -1.92
N GLY A 116 -9.84 1.26 -0.79
CA GLY A 116 -9.39 0.21 0.12
C GLY A 116 -8.24 -0.64 -0.41
N LEU A 117 -7.46 -0.13 -1.36
CA LEU A 117 -6.35 -0.83 -2.02
C LEU A 117 -5.18 -1.15 -1.06
N GLY A 118 -5.09 -0.43 0.06
CA GLY A 118 -4.06 -0.64 1.08
C GLY A 118 -2.63 -0.55 0.55
N SER A 119 -1.80 -1.52 0.92
CA SER A 119 -0.40 -1.60 0.47
C SER A 119 -0.21 -2.23 -0.91
N LYS A 120 -1.28 -2.77 -1.51
CA LYS A 120 -1.22 -3.52 -2.78
C LYS A 120 -1.86 -2.76 -3.95
N GLY A 121 -1.90 -1.42 -3.87
CA GLY A 121 -2.57 -0.57 -4.86
C GLY A 121 -2.09 -0.82 -6.28
N PHE A 122 -0.79 -0.83 -6.52
CA PHE A 122 -0.22 -1.09 -7.85
C PHE A 122 -0.54 -2.49 -8.41
N LEU A 123 -0.71 -3.48 -7.53
CA LEU A 123 -1.08 -4.83 -7.92
C LEU A 123 -2.57 -4.92 -8.30
N TYR A 124 -3.45 -4.30 -7.50
CA TYR A 124 -4.89 -4.42 -7.69
C TYR A 124 -5.48 -3.41 -8.69
N ALA A 125 -4.94 -2.20 -8.74
CA ALA A 125 -5.55 -1.10 -9.49
C ALA A 125 -5.80 -1.41 -10.98
N PRO A 126 -4.88 -2.04 -11.74
CA PRO A 126 -5.11 -2.30 -13.16
C PRO A 126 -6.35 -3.17 -13.38
N LEU A 127 -6.40 -4.35 -12.77
CA LEU A 127 -7.53 -5.27 -12.91
C LEU A 127 -8.82 -4.69 -12.34
N CYS A 128 -8.76 -4.05 -11.16
CA CYS A 128 -9.94 -3.43 -10.54
C CYS A 128 -10.49 -2.29 -11.38
N SER A 129 -9.65 -1.51 -12.05
CA SER A 129 -10.10 -0.44 -12.94
C SER A 129 -10.80 -1.00 -14.18
N GLU A 130 -10.28 -2.07 -14.76
CA GLU A 130 -10.91 -2.77 -15.89
C GLU A 130 -12.29 -3.32 -15.49
N VAL A 131 -12.36 -4.03 -14.34
CA VAL A 131 -13.65 -4.50 -13.81
C VAL A 131 -14.64 -3.36 -13.59
N LEU A 132 -14.18 -2.21 -13.06
CA LEU A 132 -15.03 -1.06 -12.86
C LEU A 132 -15.51 -0.46 -14.18
N ALA A 133 -14.65 -0.39 -15.17
CA ALA A 133 -15.00 0.09 -16.51
C ALA A 133 -16.11 -0.78 -17.16
N THR A 134 -15.97 -2.12 -17.09
CA THR A 134 -17.01 -3.02 -17.62
C THR A 134 -18.35 -2.86 -16.92
N MET A 135 -18.36 -2.56 -15.60
CA MET A 135 -19.61 -2.24 -14.89
C MET A 135 -20.27 -0.95 -15.38
N ILE A 136 -19.48 0.08 -15.66
CA ILE A 136 -19.98 1.39 -16.11
C ILE A 136 -20.48 1.30 -17.55
N LEU A 137 -19.77 0.56 -18.39
CA LEU A 137 -20.08 0.40 -19.83
C LEU A 137 -21.06 -0.74 -20.12
N ASN A 138 -21.46 -1.49 -19.09
CA ASN A 138 -22.31 -2.68 -19.22
C ASN A 138 -21.73 -3.74 -20.17
N GLU A 139 -20.43 -3.98 -20.04
CA GLU A 139 -19.67 -4.97 -20.80
C GLU A 139 -19.43 -6.27 -20.01
N ALA A 140 -18.88 -7.28 -20.67
CA ALA A 140 -18.54 -8.54 -20.02
C ALA A 140 -17.42 -8.36 -18.98
N CYS A 141 -17.67 -8.81 -17.75
CA CYS A 141 -16.72 -8.67 -16.66
C CYS A 141 -15.53 -9.64 -16.83
N PRO A 142 -14.27 -9.17 -16.68
CA PRO A 142 -13.07 -10.00 -16.86
C PRO A 142 -12.80 -10.98 -15.71
N ILE A 143 -13.56 -10.88 -14.60
CA ILE A 143 -13.40 -11.78 -13.45
C ILE A 143 -14.63 -12.65 -13.23
N PRO A 144 -14.47 -13.87 -12.68
CA PRO A 144 -15.58 -14.74 -12.34
C PRO A 144 -16.53 -14.12 -11.31
N GLU A 145 -17.85 -14.33 -11.48
CA GLU A 145 -18.89 -13.80 -10.60
C GLU A 145 -18.65 -14.14 -9.11
N LYS A 146 -18.12 -15.33 -8.82
CA LYS A 146 -17.80 -15.77 -7.46
C LYS A 146 -16.84 -14.84 -6.72
N LEU A 147 -16.05 -14.02 -7.42
CA LEU A 147 -15.12 -13.06 -6.83
C LEU A 147 -15.80 -11.75 -6.42
N TRP A 148 -16.99 -11.44 -6.95
CA TRP A 148 -17.72 -10.21 -6.64
C TRP A 148 -18.02 -10.03 -5.16
N LYS A 149 -18.34 -11.11 -4.45
CA LYS A 149 -18.63 -11.07 -3.01
C LYS A 149 -17.46 -10.51 -2.19
N TYR A 150 -16.23 -10.62 -2.69
CA TYR A 150 -15.04 -10.12 -2.03
C TYR A 150 -14.70 -8.67 -2.41
N LEU A 151 -15.34 -8.11 -3.42
CA LEU A 151 -15.05 -6.77 -3.93
C LEU A 151 -16.17 -5.77 -3.63
N THR A 152 -17.43 -6.21 -3.55
CA THR A 152 -18.56 -5.31 -3.36
C THR A 152 -18.41 -4.39 -2.14
N PRO A 153 -18.72 -3.08 -2.25
CA PRO A 153 -18.67 -2.14 -1.13
C PRO A 153 -19.61 -2.49 0.01
N PHE A 154 -20.61 -3.34 -0.25
CA PHE A 154 -21.65 -3.71 0.72
C PHE A 154 -21.35 -4.97 1.52
N ARG A 155 -20.22 -5.66 1.28
CA ARG A 155 -19.89 -6.93 1.94
C ARG A 155 -19.77 -6.83 3.47
N PHE A 156 -19.55 -5.62 4.01
CA PHE A 156 -19.48 -5.38 5.46
C PHE A 156 -20.81 -4.95 6.11
N ARG A 157 -21.92 -4.96 5.39
CA ARG A 157 -23.23 -4.52 5.90
C ARG A 157 -23.67 -5.29 7.15
N LYS A 158 -23.46 -6.60 7.20
CA LYS A 158 -23.80 -7.46 8.34
C LYS A 158 -22.98 -7.16 9.58
N MET A 159 -21.72 -6.79 9.45
CA MET A 159 -20.83 -6.45 10.58
C MET A 159 -21.30 -5.18 11.30
N ARG A 160 -21.83 -4.17 10.59
CA ARG A 160 -22.38 -2.94 11.19
C ARG A 160 -23.65 -3.18 12.01
N LEU A 161 -24.48 -4.12 11.63
CA LEU A 161 -25.70 -4.46 12.37
C LEU A 161 -25.39 -5.20 13.68
N ALA A 162 -24.33 -6.00 13.71
CA ALA A 162 -23.86 -6.69 14.92
C ALA A 162 -23.15 -5.73 15.91
N ALA A 163 -22.44 -4.72 15.43
CA ALA A 163 -21.74 -3.74 16.29
C ALA A 163 -22.67 -2.67 16.91
N LYS A 164 -23.95 -2.63 16.53
CA LYS A 164 -24.95 -1.71 17.10
C LYS A 164 -25.88 -2.40 18.14
N ARG A 165 -25.64 -3.64 18.47
CA ARG A 165 -26.28 -4.40 19.56
C ARG A 165 -25.31 -4.54 20.72
#